data_79d37b1a9099e60a7bb909f621de2f59
#
_entry.id   79d37b1a9099e60a7bb909f621de2f59
#
_cell.length_a   1.000
_cell.length_b   1.000
_cell.length_c   1.000
_cell.angle_alpha   90.00
_cell.angle_beta   90.00
_cell.angle_gamma   90.00
#
_symmetry.space_group_name_H-M   'P 1'
#
loop_
_entity.id
_entity.type
_entity.pdbx_description
1 polymer ?
#
loop_
_entity_poly.entity_id
_entity_poly.type
_entity_poly.pdbx_seq_one_letter_code
_entity_poly.pdbx_strand_id
1 'polypeptide(L)'
;FKDSTALSLGSREEIYNARFLHYQQAETNTSIREGWFYRDDNIQKVRSTDDVFDIYERSVGGNSTFLLNIPPNREGKFSDEDVAVLNELGKRIRETYNINLFENAIGPKKILDKDDQTFEVVNDNELIIETKDEILINRLTIKESILTHSERVEKFKVQYWKNETWIDLFFGNNIGYKKILRFPEIKSNKFKIKIE
;
A
#
# COMPACT_ATOMS: atom_id res chain seq x y z
N PHE A 1 -14.99 6.05 24.99
CA PHE A 1 -14.65 5.63 23.62
C PHE A 1 -15.74 6.09 22.69
N LYS A 2 -15.38 6.71 21.57
CA LYS A 2 -16.32 6.84 20.44
C LYS A 2 -16.54 5.48 19.80
N ASP A 3 -17.66 5.37 19.09
CA ASP A 3 -17.95 4.16 18.31
C ASP A 3 -16.84 3.89 17.30
N SER A 4 -16.16 2.75 17.43
CA SER A 4 -15.05 2.35 16.56
C SER A 4 -15.49 2.05 15.11
N THR A 5 -16.78 1.99 14.87
CA THR A 5 -17.36 1.78 13.53
C THR A 5 -17.76 3.09 12.83
N ALA A 6 -17.64 4.22 13.50
CA ALA A 6 -17.99 5.52 12.93
C ALA A 6 -17.05 5.86 11.76
N LEU A 7 -17.61 6.21 10.60
CA LEU A 7 -16.85 6.55 9.39
C LEU A 7 -15.98 7.81 9.55
N SER A 8 -16.33 8.67 10.50
CA SER A 8 -15.57 9.88 10.85
C SER A 8 -14.44 9.64 11.83
N LEU A 9 -14.29 8.41 12.36
CA LEU A 9 -13.24 8.08 13.32
C LEU A 9 -11.86 8.37 12.72
N GLY A 10 -11.06 9.19 13.43
CA GLY A 10 -9.77 9.63 12.93
C GLY A 10 -9.82 10.84 11.98
N SER A 11 -10.99 11.37 11.64
CA SER A 11 -11.11 12.63 10.93
C SER A 11 -10.55 13.80 11.76
N ARG A 12 -10.10 14.87 11.11
CA ARG A 12 -9.62 16.07 11.82
C ARG A 12 -10.65 16.68 12.74
N GLU A 13 -11.89 16.75 12.29
CA GLU A 13 -12.99 17.27 13.09
C GLU A 13 -13.12 16.50 14.41
N GLU A 14 -13.05 15.19 14.38
CA GLU A 14 -13.11 14.36 15.57
C GLU A 14 -11.85 14.46 16.43
N ILE A 15 -10.66 14.47 15.81
CA ILE A 15 -9.37 14.53 16.49
C ILE A 15 -9.22 15.86 17.22
N TYR A 16 -9.52 17.00 16.60
CA TYR A 16 -9.36 18.31 17.20
C TYR A 16 -10.33 18.59 18.36
N ASN A 17 -11.48 17.93 18.37
CA ASN A 17 -12.47 18.03 19.44
C ASN A 17 -12.28 16.97 20.53
N ALA A 18 -11.35 16.04 20.37
CA ALA A 18 -11.10 14.98 21.34
C ALA A 18 -10.25 15.49 22.52
N ARG A 19 -10.69 15.19 23.75
CA ARG A 19 -9.93 15.49 24.95
C ARG A 19 -8.67 14.61 25.11
N PHE A 20 -8.75 13.37 24.64
CA PHE A 20 -7.67 12.40 24.69
C PHE A 20 -7.63 11.63 23.37
N LEU A 21 -6.44 11.34 22.87
CA LEU A 21 -6.20 10.49 21.73
C LEU A 21 -5.51 9.20 22.19
N HIS A 22 -5.89 8.10 21.58
CA HIS A 22 -5.24 6.82 21.73
C HIS A 22 -4.93 6.27 20.35
N TYR A 23 -3.67 5.94 20.10
CA TYR A 23 -3.27 5.31 18.85
C TYR A 23 -3.79 3.87 18.81
N GLN A 24 -4.43 3.54 17.71
CA GLN A 24 -4.81 2.17 17.38
C GLN A 24 -4.49 1.91 15.92
N GLN A 25 -3.63 0.92 15.69
CA GLN A 25 -3.27 0.54 14.33
C GLN A 25 -4.49 0.00 13.58
N ALA A 26 -4.67 0.47 12.35
CA ALA A 26 -5.70 -0.06 11.48
C ALA A 26 -5.38 -1.51 11.08
N GLU A 27 -6.39 -2.38 11.12
CA GLU A 27 -6.29 -3.77 10.70
C GLU A 27 -7.40 -4.09 9.71
N THR A 28 -7.01 -4.68 8.58
CA THR A 28 -7.93 -5.29 7.62
C THR A 28 -7.96 -6.78 7.88
N ASN A 29 -9.04 -7.26 8.46
CA ASN A 29 -9.21 -8.65 8.84
C ASN A 29 -10.21 -9.33 7.91
N THR A 30 -9.80 -10.43 7.27
CA THR A 30 -10.66 -11.22 6.38
C THR A 30 -10.26 -12.69 6.36
N SER A 31 -11.13 -13.55 5.87
CA SER A 31 -10.82 -14.98 5.70
C SER A 31 -10.51 -15.29 4.24
N ILE A 32 -9.59 -16.24 4.03
CA ILE A 32 -9.30 -16.81 2.71
C ILE A 32 -10.48 -17.60 2.13
N ARG A 33 -11.40 -18.05 3.00
CA ARG A 33 -12.61 -18.78 2.64
C ARG A 33 -13.86 -17.95 2.94
N GLU A 34 -14.99 -18.37 2.41
CA GLU A 34 -16.31 -17.87 2.82
C GLU A 34 -16.57 -18.27 4.28
N GLY A 35 -16.57 -17.27 5.19
CA GLY A 35 -16.70 -17.46 6.65
C GLY A 35 -15.35 -17.73 7.34
N TRP A 36 -15.39 -17.71 8.69
CA TRP A 36 -14.20 -17.78 9.54
C TRP A 36 -13.72 -19.19 9.84
N PHE A 37 -14.61 -20.17 9.74
CA PHE A 37 -14.34 -21.55 10.12
C PHE A 37 -14.41 -22.47 8.92
N TYR A 38 -13.61 -23.53 8.96
CA TYR A 38 -13.65 -24.59 7.97
C TYR A 38 -15.01 -25.32 8.01
N ARG A 39 -15.54 -25.63 6.84
CA ARG A 39 -16.73 -26.46 6.66
C ARG A 39 -16.44 -27.58 5.68
N ASP A 40 -16.97 -28.77 5.96
CA ASP A 40 -16.86 -29.94 5.07
C ASP A 40 -17.90 -29.92 3.94
N ASP A 41 -18.61 -28.82 3.77
CA ASP A 41 -19.52 -28.68 2.65
C ASP A 41 -18.74 -28.33 1.38
N ASN A 42 -19.05 -28.96 0.26
CA ASN A 42 -18.45 -28.68 -1.03
C ASN A 42 -18.85 -27.29 -1.60
N ILE A 43 -19.52 -26.46 -0.80
CA ILE A 43 -20.00 -25.13 -1.18
C ILE A 43 -19.02 -24.06 -0.77
N GLN A 44 -18.30 -24.26 0.35
CA GLN A 44 -17.32 -23.26 0.84
C GLN A 44 -16.15 -23.13 -0.12
N LYS A 45 -16.05 -21.97 -0.77
CA LYS A 45 -14.99 -21.68 -1.75
C LYS A 45 -13.82 -20.96 -1.10
N VAL A 46 -12.63 -21.18 -1.65
CA VAL A 46 -11.43 -20.38 -1.41
C VAL A 46 -11.48 -19.15 -2.32
N ARG A 47 -11.09 -17.98 -1.81
CA ARG A 47 -10.93 -16.77 -2.61
C ARG A 47 -9.88 -16.99 -3.68
N SER A 48 -10.04 -16.35 -4.83
CA SER A 48 -9.00 -16.35 -5.85
C SER A 48 -7.76 -15.58 -5.38
N THR A 49 -6.61 -15.92 -5.95
CA THR A 49 -5.38 -15.15 -5.72
C THR A 49 -5.55 -13.68 -6.09
N ASP A 50 -6.31 -13.37 -7.15
CA ASP A 50 -6.58 -11.99 -7.57
C ASP A 50 -7.33 -11.20 -6.50
N ASP A 51 -8.37 -11.80 -5.89
CA ASP A 51 -9.14 -11.16 -4.82
C ASP A 51 -8.27 -10.91 -3.58
N VAL A 52 -7.50 -11.90 -3.12
CA VAL A 52 -6.64 -11.75 -1.95
C VAL A 52 -5.49 -10.76 -2.21
N PHE A 53 -4.94 -10.75 -3.42
CA PHE A 53 -3.92 -9.78 -3.82
C PHE A 53 -4.46 -8.35 -3.87
N ASP A 54 -5.68 -8.15 -4.38
CA ASP A 54 -6.35 -6.83 -4.36
C ASP A 54 -6.58 -6.34 -2.93
N ILE A 55 -7.02 -7.23 -2.02
CA ILE A 55 -7.17 -6.91 -0.60
C ILE A 55 -5.82 -6.55 0.02
N TYR A 56 -4.75 -7.31 -0.27
CA TYR A 56 -3.40 -7.00 0.18
C TYR A 56 -2.96 -5.60 -0.25
N GLU A 57 -3.11 -5.27 -1.53
CA GLU A 57 -2.70 -3.96 -2.05
C GLU A 57 -3.49 -2.81 -1.42
N ARG A 58 -4.81 -2.98 -1.22
CA ARG A 58 -5.65 -1.95 -0.59
C ARG A 58 -5.42 -1.81 0.91
N SER A 59 -5.17 -2.90 1.61
CA SER A 59 -4.92 -2.87 3.06
C SER A 59 -3.51 -2.38 3.40
N VAL A 60 -2.49 -3.08 2.95
CA VAL A 60 -1.09 -2.72 3.20
C VAL A 60 -0.72 -1.39 2.54
N GLY A 61 -1.23 -1.15 1.33
CA GLY A 61 -1.07 0.12 0.63
C GLY A 61 -2.00 1.24 1.11
N GLY A 62 -2.82 0.98 2.12
CA GLY A 62 -3.69 1.93 2.82
C GLY A 62 -3.31 2.12 4.29
N ASN A 63 -2.08 1.81 4.66
CA ASN A 63 -1.57 1.92 6.04
C ASN A 63 -2.26 0.99 7.05
N SER A 64 -2.76 -0.17 6.61
CA SER A 64 -3.42 -1.15 7.46
C SER A 64 -2.62 -2.44 7.57
N THR A 65 -2.62 -3.08 8.72
CA THR A 65 -2.14 -4.46 8.84
C THR A 65 -3.12 -5.38 8.12
N PHE A 66 -2.61 -6.25 7.27
CA PHE A 66 -3.43 -7.28 6.63
C PHE A 66 -3.37 -8.58 7.42
N LEU A 67 -4.48 -8.94 8.06
CA LEU A 67 -4.66 -10.20 8.76
C LEU A 67 -5.57 -11.12 7.92
N LEU A 68 -4.99 -12.18 7.37
CA LEU A 68 -5.71 -13.18 6.59
C LEU A 68 -5.94 -14.44 7.43
N ASN A 69 -7.18 -14.71 7.77
CA ASN A 69 -7.56 -15.92 8.45
C ASN A 69 -7.55 -17.12 7.48
N ILE A 70 -6.90 -18.20 7.89
CA ILE A 70 -6.84 -19.45 7.14
C ILE A 70 -7.36 -20.56 8.07
N PRO A 71 -8.64 -20.96 7.92
CA PRO A 71 -9.23 -21.92 8.83
C PRO A 71 -8.62 -23.31 8.63
N PRO A 72 -8.08 -23.94 9.69
CA PRO A 72 -7.57 -25.31 9.59
C PRO A 72 -8.71 -26.29 9.33
N ASN A 73 -8.41 -27.33 8.54
CA ASN A 73 -9.32 -28.44 8.31
C ASN A 73 -9.45 -29.33 9.57
N ARG A 74 -10.23 -30.41 9.50
CA ARG A 74 -10.45 -31.31 10.66
C ARG A 74 -9.20 -32.04 11.12
N GLU A 75 -8.15 -32.11 10.30
CA GLU A 75 -6.86 -32.68 10.67
C GLU A 75 -5.93 -31.62 11.34
N GLY A 76 -6.38 -30.39 11.50
CA GLY A 76 -5.57 -29.29 12.03
C GLY A 76 -4.54 -28.74 11.03
N LYS A 77 -4.74 -28.97 9.73
CA LYS A 77 -3.85 -28.52 8.64
C LYS A 77 -4.57 -27.52 7.75
N PHE A 78 -3.82 -26.72 7.02
CA PHE A 78 -4.38 -25.97 5.90
C PHE A 78 -4.74 -26.94 4.77
N SER A 79 -5.87 -26.67 4.11
CA SER A 79 -6.27 -27.45 2.94
C SER A 79 -5.38 -27.14 1.74
N ASP A 80 -5.22 -28.08 0.82
CA ASP A 80 -4.33 -27.93 -0.33
C ASP A 80 -4.70 -26.72 -1.21
N GLU A 81 -5.98 -26.43 -1.34
CA GLU A 81 -6.45 -25.26 -2.09
C GLU A 81 -6.05 -23.95 -1.40
N ASP A 82 -6.11 -23.86 -0.07
CA ASP A 82 -5.66 -22.67 0.68
C ASP A 82 -4.16 -22.47 0.50
N VAL A 83 -3.39 -23.57 0.58
CA VAL A 83 -1.94 -23.56 0.37
C VAL A 83 -1.58 -23.11 -1.04
N ALA A 84 -2.31 -23.58 -2.05
CA ALA A 84 -2.10 -23.17 -3.44
C ALA A 84 -2.30 -21.65 -3.63
N VAL A 85 -3.40 -21.09 -3.10
CA VAL A 85 -3.66 -19.65 -3.15
C VAL A 85 -2.59 -18.86 -2.39
N LEU A 86 -2.16 -19.31 -1.20
CA LEU A 86 -1.11 -18.65 -0.42
C LEU A 86 0.24 -18.62 -1.14
N ASN A 87 0.62 -19.76 -1.77
CA ASN A 87 1.87 -19.85 -2.52
C ASN A 87 1.87 -18.90 -3.72
N GLU A 88 0.78 -18.88 -4.48
CA GLU A 88 0.65 -17.99 -5.64
C GLU A 88 0.57 -16.52 -5.21
N LEU A 89 -0.14 -16.21 -4.12
CA LEU A 89 -0.16 -14.87 -3.53
C LEU A 89 1.24 -14.40 -3.15
N GLY A 90 1.99 -15.24 -2.41
CA GLY A 90 3.35 -14.92 -2.00
C GLY A 90 4.31 -14.73 -3.19
N LYS A 91 4.18 -15.56 -4.24
CA LYS A 91 4.90 -15.40 -5.49
C LYS A 91 4.58 -14.05 -6.15
N ARG A 92 3.30 -13.75 -6.33
CA ARG A 92 2.84 -12.51 -6.96
C ARG A 92 3.28 -11.24 -6.21
N ILE A 93 3.23 -11.25 -4.88
CA ILE A 93 3.74 -10.15 -4.06
C ILE A 93 5.23 -9.93 -4.32
N ARG A 94 6.03 -11.00 -4.34
CA ARG A 94 7.47 -10.90 -4.62
C ARG A 94 7.76 -10.41 -6.03
N GLU A 95 7.10 -10.95 -7.03
CA GLU A 95 7.27 -10.54 -8.44
C GLU A 95 6.88 -9.08 -8.66
N THR A 96 5.86 -8.59 -7.95
CA THR A 96 5.40 -7.21 -8.08
C THR A 96 6.28 -6.20 -7.35
N TYR A 97 6.82 -6.55 -6.15
CA TYR A 97 7.40 -5.56 -5.25
C TYR A 97 8.89 -5.74 -4.93
N ASN A 98 9.52 -6.87 -5.29
CA ASN A 98 10.94 -7.08 -4.97
C ASN A 98 11.89 -6.35 -5.93
N ILE A 99 11.43 -6.02 -7.13
CA ILE A 99 12.25 -5.30 -8.10
C ILE A 99 11.96 -3.80 -7.98
N ASN A 100 12.97 -3.04 -7.53
CA ASN A 100 12.89 -1.58 -7.51
C ASN A 100 13.44 -1.01 -8.81
N LEU A 101 12.57 -0.60 -9.72
CA LEU A 101 12.95 0.00 -10.99
C LEU A 101 13.63 1.38 -10.85
N PHE A 102 13.56 1.99 -9.66
CA PHE A 102 14.21 3.26 -9.35
C PHE A 102 15.57 3.10 -8.66
N GLU A 103 16.10 1.89 -8.50
CA GLU A 103 17.34 1.63 -7.74
C GLU A 103 18.54 2.49 -8.17
N ASN A 104 18.67 2.75 -9.49
CA ASN A 104 19.74 3.57 -10.07
C ASN A 104 19.23 4.90 -10.63
N ALA A 105 18.10 5.38 -10.17
CA ALA A 105 17.53 6.63 -10.63
C ALA A 105 18.31 7.85 -10.12
N ILE A 106 18.24 8.93 -10.85
CA ILE A 106 18.70 10.26 -10.45
C ILE A 106 17.60 10.89 -9.60
N GLY A 107 17.94 11.30 -8.39
CA GLY A 107 17.02 11.89 -7.43
C GLY A 107 17.65 11.92 -6.03
N PRO A 108 16.90 12.30 -5.00
CA PRO A 108 17.41 12.26 -3.64
C PRO A 108 17.74 10.82 -3.23
N LYS A 109 19.01 10.58 -2.90
CA LYS A 109 19.51 9.21 -2.64
C LYS A 109 18.84 8.52 -1.46
N LYS A 110 18.47 9.28 -0.43
CA LYS A 110 17.87 8.76 0.80
C LYS A 110 16.48 8.16 0.63
N ILE A 111 15.81 8.41 -0.48
CA ILE A 111 14.51 7.79 -0.77
C ILE A 111 14.64 6.60 -1.74
N LEU A 112 15.85 6.35 -2.25
CA LEU A 112 16.13 5.31 -3.25
C LEU A 112 17.04 4.20 -2.70
N ASP A 113 17.53 4.34 -1.46
CA ASP A 113 18.54 3.46 -0.84
C ASP A 113 17.95 2.18 -0.20
N LYS A 114 16.64 2.00 -0.21
CA LYS A 114 15.91 0.88 0.42
C LYS A 114 16.04 0.82 1.95
N ASP A 115 16.50 1.89 2.58
CA ASP A 115 16.59 2.00 4.04
C ASP A 115 15.42 2.83 4.59
N ASP A 116 14.51 2.19 5.30
CA ASP A 116 13.34 2.85 5.92
C ASP A 116 13.73 3.79 7.08
N GLN A 117 15.01 3.82 7.50
CA GLN A 117 15.51 4.76 8.50
C GLN A 117 15.96 6.09 7.90
N THR A 118 16.22 6.13 6.62
CA THR A 118 16.60 7.35 5.90
C THR A 118 15.37 8.03 5.31
N PHE A 119 15.46 9.34 5.14
CA PHE A 119 14.40 10.13 4.52
C PHE A 119 14.95 11.40 3.88
N GLU A 120 14.18 11.99 3.00
CA GLU A 120 14.45 13.29 2.39
C GLU A 120 13.38 14.30 2.82
N VAL A 121 13.82 15.52 3.14
CA VAL A 121 12.91 16.63 3.40
C VAL A 121 12.61 17.34 2.08
N VAL A 122 11.35 17.38 1.70
CA VAL A 122 10.90 18.02 0.46
C VAL A 122 10.67 19.51 0.73
N ASN A 123 11.65 20.37 0.38
CA ASN A 123 11.61 21.79 0.70
C ASN A 123 10.70 22.60 -0.23
N ASP A 124 10.63 22.26 -1.51
CA ASP A 124 9.86 22.98 -2.52
C ASP A 124 8.53 22.30 -2.88
N ASN A 125 8.07 21.41 -2.00
CA ASN A 125 6.85 20.62 -2.19
C ASN A 125 6.88 19.74 -3.47
N GLU A 126 8.01 19.60 -4.13
CA GLU A 126 8.19 18.77 -5.32
C GLU A 126 9.41 17.85 -5.19
N LEU A 127 9.25 16.63 -5.62
CA LEU A 127 10.29 15.61 -5.70
C LEU A 127 10.32 15.05 -7.12
N ILE A 128 11.49 15.10 -7.76
CA ILE A 128 11.68 14.56 -9.11
C ILE A 128 12.64 13.39 -9.05
N ILE A 129 12.25 12.29 -9.73
CA ILE A 129 13.05 11.07 -9.92
C ILE A 129 13.16 10.83 -11.41
N GLU A 130 14.38 10.55 -11.89
CA GLU A 130 14.64 10.29 -13.30
C GLU A 130 15.46 9.01 -13.47
N THR A 131 14.98 8.08 -14.27
CA THR A 131 15.70 6.86 -14.66
C THR A 131 16.47 7.08 -15.97
N LYS A 132 17.55 6.33 -16.18
CA LYS A 132 18.36 6.41 -17.39
C LYS A 132 17.52 6.10 -18.65
N ASP A 133 16.73 5.05 -18.57
CA ASP A 133 15.88 4.58 -19.66
C ASP A 133 14.41 4.69 -19.23
N GLU A 134 13.51 4.72 -20.19
CA GLU A 134 12.08 4.64 -19.90
C GLU A 134 11.73 3.30 -19.24
N ILE A 135 11.03 3.36 -18.13
CA ILE A 135 10.50 2.19 -17.42
C ILE A 135 8.99 2.08 -17.60
N LEU A 136 8.51 0.85 -17.59
CA LEU A 136 7.09 0.51 -17.67
C LEU A 136 6.60 0.17 -16.28
N ILE A 137 5.65 0.96 -15.76
CA ILE A 137 5.12 0.77 -14.40
C ILE A 137 3.60 0.88 -14.36
N ASN A 138 3.00 0.17 -13.42
CA ASN A 138 1.58 0.28 -13.06
C ASN A 138 1.38 0.32 -11.52
N ARG A 139 2.49 0.37 -10.78
CA ARG A 139 2.52 0.48 -9.32
C ARG A 139 3.62 1.43 -8.88
N LEU A 140 3.34 2.20 -7.85
CA LEU A 140 4.34 3.01 -7.16
C LEU A 140 4.09 2.90 -5.66
N THR A 141 5.14 2.59 -4.91
CA THR A 141 5.10 2.62 -3.44
C THR A 141 5.79 3.87 -2.93
N ILE A 142 5.10 4.63 -2.09
CA ILE A 142 5.65 5.80 -1.40
C ILE A 142 5.43 5.68 0.10
N LYS A 143 6.32 6.28 0.89
CA LYS A 143 6.32 6.24 2.36
C LYS A 143 6.68 7.59 2.94
N GLU A 144 6.14 7.90 4.12
CA GLU A 144 6.62 8.98 4.99
C GLU A 144 7.47 8.40 6.12
N SER A 145 8.39 9.19 6.64
CA SER A 145 9.18 8.86 7.82
C SER A 145 8.36 9.05 9.11
N ILE A 146 7.31 8.26 9.29
CA ILE A 146 6.34 8.45 10.39
C ILE A 146 6.92 8.18 11.78
N LEU A 147 7.94 7.32 11.89
CA LEU A 147 8.56 6.96 13.18
C LEU A 147 9.16 8.16 13.90
N THR A 148 9.71 9.11 13.15
CA THR A 148 10.41 10.28 13.68
C THR A 148 9.71 11.59 13.37
N HIS A 149 8.84 11.64 12.37
CA HIS A 149 8.27 12.88 11.84
C HIS A 149 6.74 12.89 11.75
N SER A 150 6.07 11.81 12.15
CA SER A 150 4.60 11.64 12.03
C SER A 150 4.09 11.70 10.59
N GLU A 151 2.81 11.52 10.39
CA GLU A 151 2.13 11.80 9.12
C GLU A 151 1.98 13.31 8.94
N ARG A 152 2.42 13.84 7.80
CA ARG A 152 2.38 15.27 7.49
C ARG A 152 1.74 15.57 6.16
N VAL A 153 1.75 14.61 5.24
CA VAL A 153 1.20 14.80 3.91
C VAL A 153 -0.32 14.67 3.96
N GLU A 154 -0.99 15.76 3.59
CA GLU A 154 -2.45 15.84 3.57
C GLU A 154 -3.04 15.65 2.20
N LYS A 155 -2.30 16.07 1.19
CA LYS A 155 -2.61 15.85 -0.22
C LYS A 155 -1.32 15.72 -0.99
N PHE A 156 -1.34 14.88 -1.99
CA PHE A 156 -0.22 14.74 -2.92
C PHE A 156 -0.72 14.39 -4.31
N LYS A 157 0.15 14.68 -5.28
CA LYS A 157 -0.06 14.33 -6.67
C LYS A 157 1.18 13.65 -7.23
N VAL A 158 0.98 12.61 -8.05
CA VAL A 158 2.04 12.00 -8.83
C VAL A 158 1.83 12.31 -10.29
N GLN A 159 2.91 12.71 -10.95
CA GLN A 159 2.95 13.02 -12.38
C GLN A 159 4.07 12.26 -13.06
N TYR A 160 3.93 11.99 -14.35
CA TYR A 160 5.00 11.46 -15.19
C TYR A 160 5.23 12.36 -16.40
N TRP A 161 6.45 12.32 -16.93
CA TRP A 161 6.83 13.13 -18.08
C TRP A 161 6.54 12.40 -19.37
N LYS A 162 5.85 13.04 -20.30
CA LYS A 162 5.57 12.50 -21.63
C LYS A 162 5.29 13.66 -22.60
N ASN A 163 5.82 13.55 -23.81
CA ASN A 163 5.61 14.57 -24.86
C ASN A 163 5.89 15.99 -24.38
N GLU A 164 7.04 16.19 -23.71
CA GLU A 164 7.50 17.48 -23.19
C GLU A 164 6.55 18.16 -22.18
N THR A 165 5.70 17.36 -21.51
CA THR A 165 4.77 17.88 -20.50
C THR A 165 4.62 16.90 -19.32
N TRP A 166 4.22 17.45 -18.16
CA TRP A 166 3.82 16.67 -17.01
C TRP A 166 2.36 16.24 -17.12
N ILE A 167 2.12 14.94 -17.03
CA ILE A 167 0.79 14.35 -17.05
C ILE A 167 0.44 13.84 -15.66
N ASP A 168 -0.73 14.20 -15.16
CA ASP A 168 -1.22 13.74 -13.88
C ASP A 168 -1.51 12.24 -13.93
N LEU A 169 -0.98 11.49 -12.96
CA LEU A 169 -1.09 10.04 -12.85
C LEU A 169 -1.96 9.62 -11.68
N PHE A 170 -1.78 10.26 -10.54
CA PHE A 170 -2.49 9.90 -9.31
C PHE A 170 -2.65 11.10 -8.39
N PHE A 171 -3.79 11.13 -7.67
CA PHE A 171 -4.06 12.08 -6.59
C PHE A 171 -4.36 11.31 -5.32
N GLY A 172 -3.79 11.71 -4.19
CA GLY A 172 -4.01 11.09 -2.89
C GLY A 172 -4.13 12.11 -1.76
N ASN A 173 -4.75 11.66 -0.67
CA ASN A 173 -4.98 12.51 0.51
C ASN A 173 -3.93 12.35 1.59
N ASN A 174 -3.29 11.19 1.69
CA ASN A 174 -2.26 10.91 2.68
C ASN A 174 -1.30 9.86 2.14
N ILE A 175 -0.09 9.83 2.64
CA ILE A 175 0.92 8.80 2.34
C ILE A 175 1.02 7.83 3.51
N GLY A 176 1.46 8.32 4.69
CA GLY A 176 1.65 7.51 5.88
C GLY A 176 2.79 6.50 5.79
N TYR A 177 2.70 5.42 6.54
CA TYR A 177 3.75 4.40 6.60
C TYR A 177 4.02 3.73 5.26
N LYS A 178 2.97 3.40 4.49
CA LYS A 178 3.08 2.78 3.17
C LYS A 178 1.86 3.04 2.31
N LYS A 179 2.06 3.72 1.20
CA LYS A 179 1.03 3.92 0.18
C LYS A 179 1.41 3.16 -1.09
N ILE A 180 0.51 2.28 -1.55
CA ILE A 180 0.62 1.62 -2.84
C ILE A 180 -0.34 2.32 -3.80
N LEU A 181 0.21 2.97 -4.80
CA LEU A 181 -0.53 3.60 -5.88
C LEU A 181 -0.70 2.58 -7.00
N ARG A 182 -1.93 2.44 -7.50
CA ARG A 182 -2.29 1.57 -8.63
C ARG A 182 -2.87 2.41 -9.75
N PHE A 183 -2.36 2.26 -10.93
CA PHE A 183 -2.78 3.02 -12.10
C PHE A 183 -2.62 2.18 -13.37
N PRO A 184 -3.26 2.55 -14.50
CA PRO A 184 -3.00 1.92 -15.78
C PRO A 184 -1.52 1.99 -16.14
N GLU A 185 -1.02 0.96 -16.82
CA GLU A 185 0.38 0.89 -17.20
C GLU A 185 0.82 2.13 -17.99
N ILE A 186 1.91 2.74 -17.57
CA ILE A 186 2.52 3.88 -18.24
C ILE A 186 4.00 3.64 -18.47
N LYS A 187 4.56 4.32 -19.48
CA LYS A 187 5.97 4.28 -19.83
C LYS A 187 6.56 5.69 -19.74
N SER A 188 7.60 5.86 -18.91
CA SER A 188 8.30 7.14 -18.75
C SER A 188 9.67 6.91 -18.09
N ASN A 189 10.56 7.86 -18.23
CA ASN A 189 11.81 7.89 -17.48
C ASN A 189 11.84 8.98 -16.39
N LYS A 190 10.77 9.79 -16.26
CA LYS A 190 10.79 10.91 -15.32
C LYS A 190 9.45 11.03 -14.59
N PHE A 191 9.55 11.13 -13.27
CA PHE A 191 8.40 11.13 -12.37
C PHE A 191 8.52 12.28 -11.37
N LYS A 192 7.38 12.86 -11.01
CA LYS A 192 7.31 13.91 -10.01
C LYS A 192 6.25 13.59 -8.97
N ILE A 193 6.59 13.76 -7.71
CA ILE A 193 5.67 13.77 -6.58
C ILE A 193 5.56 15.22 -6.11
N LYS A 194 4.35 15.72 -6.06
CA LYS A 194 4.03 17.05 -5.55
C LYS A 194 3.21 16.93 -4.29
N ILE A 195 3.61 17.60 -3.22
CA ILE A 195 2.94 17.64 -1.93
C ILE A 195 2.17 18.95 -1.80
N GLU A 196 0.90 18.90 -1.41
CA GLU A 196 0.01 20.06 -1.28
C GLU A 196 -0.48 20.18 0.17
#